data_9b42eed7fa78bd51bdb68bd55de19f40
#
_entry.id   9b42eed7fa78bd51bdb68bd55de19f40
#
_cell.length_a   1.000
_cell.length_b   1.000
_cell.length_c   1.000
_cell.angle_alpha   90.00
_cell.angle_beta   90.00
_cell.angle_gamma   90.00
#
_symmetry.space_group_name_H-M   'P 1'
#
loop_
_entity.id
_entity.type
_entity.pdbx_description
1 polymer ?
#
loop_
_entity_poly.entity_id
_entity_poly.type
_entity_poly.pdbx_seq_one_letter_code
_entity_poly.pdbx_strand_id
1 'polypeptide(L)'
;MGKRLVDQRNRFGIRKLSVGVCSVVVATCFLGTTTSYAEEQAENNEPREERVETSNAGDQGKEEKTVNEHQEESEHASTATSEKENRTVSQGTEATQPATSLDEETEIADYGPLPSKAQMQYHREELAAFIHFGMNTYYDREWGDGQEDPYYFYPEHLDTDQWIKTLKDAGFKRTIMVVKHHDGFLLYPSKYTDHTIAKSGWKEGKGDILAEVSASASKYDMDMGVYLSPWDAHSPLYHVDTEDQYNEYYLNQLKEILEDPKYGNKGKFVEVWMDGARGDGAQKVTYTFDKWFEAIRKAQGDIAIFSAEPTNVRWIGNEKGIAGDPVWQKVNPDKIRNNPSNSYLNHGDPEGKQYSVGEADVSIRSGWFYHDNQEPKSLRELMDIYFKSVGRGTPLLLNIPPNQDGKFADADVARLKEFRKTLDQLYSVNYAAGALVEADSTRRNPLYKASHLTDGDEKTSWAPSDDA
;
A
#
# COMPACT_ATOMS: atom_id res chain seq x y z
N MET A 1 12.41 23.69 -53.34
CA MET A 1 12.26 22.46 -52.52
C MET A 1 12.34 22.86 -51.07
N GLY A 2 11.19 23.08 -50.43
CA GLY A 2 11.12 23.52 -49.04
C GLY A 2 10.87 22.31 -48.13
N LYS A 3 11.76 22.08 -47.19
CA LYS A 3 11.57 21.11 -46.09
C LYS A 3 10.66 21.73 -45.05
N ARG A 4 9.48 21.15 -44.86
CA ARG A 4 8.62 21.43 -43.71
C ARG A 4 9.27 20.83 -42.45
N LEU A 5 9.61 21.68 -41.48
CA LEU A 5 9.88 21.28 -40.13
C LEU A 5 8.52 20.81 -39.52
N VAL A 6 8.48 19.56 -39.13
CA VAL A 6 7.35 19.03 -38.32
C VAL A 6 7.57 19.46 -36.90
N ASP A 7 6.70 20.34 -36.45
CA ASP A 7 6.62 20.81 -35.05
C ASP A 7 6.08 19.64 -34.20
N GLN A 8 6.97 18.94 -33.50
CA GLN A 8 6.56 17.95 -32.50
C GLN A 8 6.13 18.69 -31.23
N ARG A 9 4.85 19.02 -31.13
CA ARG A 9 4.25 19.44 -29.87
C ARG A 9 4.13 18.23 -28.98
N ASN A 10 4.93 18.18 -27.94
CA ASN A 10 4.77 17.21 -26.85
C ASN A 10 3.43 17.46 -26.18
N ARG A 11 2.46 16.57 -26.38
CA ARG A 11 1.16 16.60 -25.69
C ARG A 11 1.36 15.96 -24.33
N PHE A 12 1.28 16.75 -23.27
CA PHE A 12 1.22 16.27 -21.90
C PHE A 12 -0.24 16.09 -21.50
N GLY A 13 -0.62 14.88 -21.12
CA GLY A 13 -1.95 14.60 -20.57
C GLY A 13 -1.88 14.58 -19.05
N ILE A 14 -2.57 15.49 -18.38
CA ILE A 14 -2.83 15.42 -16.94
C ILE A 14 -4.10 14.59 -16.77
N ARG A 15 -4.01 13.41 -16.17
CA ARG A 15 -5.18 12.62 -15.79
C ARG A 15 -5.41 12.78 -14.29
N LYS A 16 -6.50 13.43 -13.92
CA LYS A 16 -7.05 13.39 -12.57
C LYS A 16 -8.01 12.23 -12.53
N LEU A 17 -7.71 11.20 -11.75
CA LEU A 17 -8.65 10.10 -11.56
C LEU A 17 -9.90 10.63 -10.85
N SER A 18 -11.07 10.07 -11.19
CA SER A 18 -12.38 10.43 -10.59
C SER A 18 -12.49 10.13 -9.08
N VAL A 19 -11.45 9.60 -8.50
CA VAL A 19 -11.28 9.37 -7.07
C VAL A 19 -10.10 10.25 -6.64
N GLY A 20 -10.38 11.32 -5.96
CA GLY A 20 -9.58 12.46 -5.50
C GLY A 20 -8.09 12.33 -5.18
N VAL A 21 -7.34 11.61 -5.98
CA VAL A 21 -5.88 11.52 -5.87
C VAL A 21 -5.26 12.34 -6.98
N CYS A 22 -4.55 13.38 -6.60
CA CYS A 22 -3.84 14.26 -7.53
C CYS A 22 -2.54 13.59 -7.98
N SER A 23 -2.54 12.92 -9.14
CA SER A 23 -1.31 12.45 -9.76
C SER A 23 -0.63 13.63 -10.43
N VAL A 24 0.43 14.15 -9.82
CA VAL A 24 1.30 15.15 -10.45
C VAL A 24 2.30 14.41 -11.33
N VAL A 25 2.19 14.57 -12.63
CA VAL A 25 3.24 14.14 -13.57
C VAL A 25 4.35 15.18 -13.52
N VAL A 26 5.44 14.86 -12.86
CA VAL A 26 6.66 15.67 -12.92
C VAL A 26 7.35 15.43 -14.27
N ALA A 27 7.22 16.40 -15.17
CA ALA A 27 8.06 16.45 -16.35
C ALA A 27 9.46 16.92 -15.93
N THR A 28 10.40 16.00 -15.78
CA THR A 28 11.83 16.33 -15.68
C THR A 28 12.32 16.75 -17.04
N CYS A 29 12.52 18.05 -17.24
CA CYS A 29 13.29 18.56 -18.37
C CYS A 29 14.76 18.20 -18.16
N PHE A 30 15.24 17.13 -18.81
CA PHE A 30 16.65 16.94 -19.02
C PHE A 30 17.05 17.74 -20.25
N LEU A 31 17.79 18.82 -20.04
CA LEU A 31 18.57 19.47 -21.08
C LEU A 31 19.73 18.56 -21.44
N GLY A 32 19.75 18.21 -22.67
CA GLY A 32 20.58 17.46 -23.52
C GLY A 32 22.02 17.12 -23.16
N THR A 33 22.34 15.88 -23.45
CA THR A 33 23.48 15.54 -24.31
C THR A 33 23.15 14.25 -25.07
N THR A 34 23.21 14.35 -26.37
CA THR A 34 23.02 13.26 -27.31
C THR A 34 24.18 12.28 -27.23
N THR A 35 23.87 11.01 -26.98
CA THR A 35 24.67 9.90 -27.50
C THR A 35 23.73 8.85 -28.06
N SER A 36 23.85 8.67 -29.35
CA SER A 36 23.22 7.64 -30.17
C SER A 36 23.71 6.25 -29.74
N TYR A 37 22.79 5.32 -29.48
CA TYR A 37 23.05 3.90 -29.59
C TYR A 37 21.97 3.24 -30.44
N ALA A 38 22.46 2.36 -31.30
CA ALA A 38 21.79 1.73 -32.41
C ALA A 38 20.68 0.77 -31.93
N GLU A 39 19.61 0.72 -32.74
CA GLU A 39 18.64 -0.36 -32.79
C GLU A 39 19.34 -1.68 -33.14
N GLU A 40 19.06 -2.71 -32.35
CA GLU A 40 19.24 -4.08 -32.76
C GLU A 40 17.93 -4.82 -32.61
N GLN A 41 17.45 -5.32 -33.72
CA GLN A 41 16.24 -6.12 -33.85
C GLN A 41 16.40 -7.45 -33.13
N ALA A 42 15.39 -7.90 -32.41
CA ALA A 42 15.24 -9.30 -32.06
C ALA A 42 13.82 -9.76 -32.37
N GLU A 43 13.78 -10.68 -33.31
CA GLU A 43 12.62 -11.43 -33.76
C GLU A 43 12.04 -12.35 -32.69
N ASN A 44 10.73 -12.49 -32.76
CA ASN A 44 9.85 -13.57 -32.34
C ASN A 44 10.48 -14.77 -31.61
N ASN A 45 10.03 -14.98 -30.37
CA ASN A 45 9.78 -16.33 -29.86
C ASN A 45 8.71 -16.28 -28.74
N GLU A 46 7.59 -16.95 -29.00
CA GLU A 46 6.58 -17.25 -28.00
C GLU A 46 7.18 -18.14 -26.90
N PRO A 47 6.91 -17.87 -25.62
CA PRO A 47 7.23 -18.85 -24.60
C PRO A 47 6.04 -19.75 -24.34
N ARG A 48 6.30 -21.02 -24.47
CA ARG A 48 5.57 -22.18 -24.01
C ARG A 48 5.17 -22.02 -22.55
N GLU A 49 3.93 -22.39 -22.25
CA GLU A 49 3.43 -22.55 -20.89
C GLU A 49 4.32 -23.51 -20.09
N GLU A 50 4.99 -23.00 -19.07
CA GLU A 50 5.59 -23.81 -18.02
C GLU A 50 4.81 -23.66 -16.73
N ARG A 51 4.29 -24.79 -16.31
CA ARG A 51 3.66 -25.08 -15.05
C ARG A 51 4.69 -24.84 -13.95
N VAL A 52 4.50 -23.84 -13.11
CA VAL A 52 5.37 -23.64 -11.95
C VAL A 52 4.90 -24.57 -10.84
N GLU A 53 5.62 -25.66 -10.69
CA GLU A 53 5.68 -26.40 -9.44
C GLU A 53 6.56 -25.63 -8.46
N THR A 54 6.02 -25.31 -7.32
CA THR A 54 6.77 -24.78 -6.20
C THR A 54 7.70 -25.85 -5.66
N SER A 55 8.99 -25.65 -5.80
CA SER A 55 9.97 -26.41 -5.03
C SER A 55 10.95 -25.46 -4.37
N ASN A 56 11.04 -25.63 -3.05
CA ASN A 56 12.12 -25.14 -2.21
C ASN A 56 13.48 -25.52 -2.78
N ALA A 57 14.44 -24.62 -2.68
CA ALA A 57 15.73 -24.91 -2.08
C ALA A 57 16.65 -23.71 -2.22
N GLY A 58 17.27 -23.38 -1.13
CA GLY A 58 18.35 -22.42 -1.10
C GLY A 58 19.52 -22.89 -1.95
N ASP A 59 20.22 -21.93 -2.50
CA ASP A 59 21.60 -22.15 -2.87
C ASP A 59 22.47 -20.95 -2.48
N GLN A 60 23.55 -21.31 -1.80
CA GLN A 60 24.64 -20.46 -1.39
C GLN A 60 25.59 -20.27 -2.58
N GLY A 61 26.13 -19.07 -2.65
CA GLY A 61 27.55 -19.08 -3.04
C GLY A 61 27.99 -18.21 -4.18
N LYS A 62 28.63 -17.25 -3.84
CA LYS A 62 30.05 -16.87 -4.04
C LYS A 62 30.27 -15.48 -4.61
N GLU A 63 31.13 -14.85 -3.83
CA GLU A 63 31.84 -13.58 -4.08
C GLU A 63 32.50 -13.47 -5.45
N GLU A 64 32.49 -12.24 -5.97
CA GLU A 64 33.75 -11.70 -6.50
C GLU A 64 33.79 -10.17 -6.35
N LYS A 65 34.88 -9.78 -5.70
CA LYS A 65 35.28 -8.38 -5.45
C LYS A 65 35.86 -7.79 -6.74
N THR A 66 35.57 -6.53 -7.00
CA THR A 66 36.62 -5.63 -7.52
C THR A 66 36.41 -4.20 -7.04
N VAL A 67 37.45 -3.70 -6.44
CA VAL A 67 37.72 -2.37 -5.92
C VAL A 67 38.03 -1.43 -7.10
N ASN A 68 37.58 -0.16 -7.07
CA ASN A 68 38.51 0.96 -7.16
C ASN A 68 37.85 2.31 -6.89
N GLU A 69 38.60 3.06 -6.11
CA GLU A 69 38.44 4.43 -5.69
C GLU A 69 38.56 5.45 -6.86
N HIS A 70 37.93 6.63 -6.74
CA HIS A 70 38.64 7.90 -6.59
C HIS A 70 37.69 9.06 -6.32
N GLN A 71 38.13 9.89 -5.35
CA GLN A 71 37.66 11.20 -4.95
C GLN A 71 37.81 12.24 -6.09
N GLU A 72 37.01 13.31 -6.05
CA GLU A 72 37.48 14.66 -5.79
C GLU A 72 36.37 15.71 -5.74
N GLU A 73 36.55 16.62 -4.81
CA GLU A 73 35.74 17.78 -4.48
C GLU A 73 35.81 18.89 -5.52
N SER A 74 34.76 19.72 -5.62
CA SER A 74 34.98 21.18 -5.64
C SER A 74 33.70 21.96 -5.36
N GLU A 75 33.79 22.84 -4.37
CA GLU A 75 32.84 23.90 -4.05
C GLU A 75 32.82 24.99 -5.13
N HIS A 76 31.65 25.57 -5.39
CA HIS A 76 31.56 27.01 -5.63
C HIS A 76 30.16 27.54 -5.35
N ALA A 77 30.10 28.46 -4.40
CA ALA A 77 28.96 29.31 -4.07
C ALA A 77 28.84 30.46 -5.09
N SER A 78 27.63 30.78 -5.47
CA SER A 78 27.32 32.07 -6.11
C SER A 78 25.94 32.55 -5.68
N THR A 79 25.96 33.66 -4.98
CA THR A 79 24.82 34.52 -4.58
C THR A 79 24.28 35.28 -5.77
N ALA A 80 22.96 35.30 -5.95
CA ALA A 80 22.28 36.28 -6.79
C ALA A 80 20.99 36.78 -6.13
N THR A 81 20.97 38.07 -6.02
CA THR A 81 19.97 38.96 -5.45
C THR A 81 18.68 39.00 -6.28
N SER A 82 17.55 39.03 -5.61
CA SER A 82 16.20 39.20 -6.18
C SER A 82 15.82 40.66 -6.38
N GLU A 83 15.41 41.01 -7.57
CA GLU A 83 14.62 42.21 -7.81
C GLU A 83 13.15 41.84 -8.03
N LYS A 84 12.28 42.56 -7.29
CA LYS A 84 10.81 42.49 -7.41
C LYS A 84 10.34 43.46 -8.47
N GLU A 85 9.70 43.01 -9.51
CA GLU A 85 8.82 43.85 -10.33
C GLU A 85 7.36 43.54 -10.07
N ASN A 86 6.65 44.59 -9.68
CA ASN A 86 5.19 44.67 -9.52
C ASN A 86 4.53 44.81 -10.89
N ARG A 87 3.69 43.87 -11.31
CA ARG A 87 2.75 44.08 -12.42
C ARG A 87 1.32 43.99 -11.93
N THR A 88 0.66 45.10 -12.02
CA THR A 88 -0.78 45.29 -11.79
C THR A 88 -1.58 44.62 -12.91
N VAL A 89 -2.46 43.71 -12.55
CA VAL A 89 -3.42 43.09 -13.48
C VAL A 89 -4.74 43.80 -13.41
N SER A 90 -5.19 44.32 -14.54
CA SER A 90 -6.50 44.94 -14.72
C SER A 90 -7.61 43.87 -14.71
N GLN A 91 -8.65 44.15 -13.93
CA GLN A 91 -9.89 43.35 -13.89
C GLN A 91 -10.69 43.57 -15.20
N GLY A 92 -10.89 42.45 -15.91
CA GLY A 92 -11.86 42.36 -17.00
C GLY A 92 -13.24 41.94 -16.45
N THR A 93 -14.26 42.71 -16.76
CA THR A 93 -15.65 42.50 -16.40
C THR A 93 -16.21 41.26 -17.10
N GLU A 94 -16.62 40.25 -16.34
CA GLU A 94 -17.41 39.12 -16.82
C GLU A 94 -18.86 39.52 -17.14
N ALA A 95 -19.30 39.21 -18.34
CA ALA A 95 -20.70 39.32 -18.76
C ALA A 95 -21.52 38.17 -18.14
N THR A 96 -22.45 38.53 -17.29
CA THR A 96 -23.42 37.61 -16.67
C THR A 96 -24.39 37.07 -17.72
N GLN A 97 -24.29 35.77 -18.02
CA GLN A 97 -25.38 35.04 -18.73
C GLN A 97 -26.43 34.57 -17.71
N PRO A 98 -27.72 34.57 -18.09
CA PRO A 98 -28.82 34.22 -17.20
C PRO A 98 -28.79 32.74 -16.83
N ALA A 99 -29.05 32.43 -15.55
CA ALA A 99 -29.21 31.14 -15.01
C ALA A 99 -30.36 30.38 -15.71
N THR A 100 -30.05 29.41 -16.52
CA THR A 100 -31.02 28.43 -17.01
C THR A 100 -31.33 27.43 -15.89
N SER A 101 -32.61 27.16 -15.70
CA SER A 101 -33.21 26.28 -14.70
C SER A 101 -32.55 24.90 -14.70
N LEU A 102 -32.11 24.45 -13.51
CA LEU A 102 -31.58 23.13 -13.22
C LEU A 102 -32.73 22.11 -13.07
N ASP A 103 -33.44 21.79 -14.14
CA ASP A 103 -34.46 20.73 -14.17
C ASP A 103 -34.27 19.88 -15.44
N GLU A 104 -33.17 19.19 -15.54
CA GLU A 104 -33.04 17.90 -16.23
C GLU A 104 -32.24 17.01 -15.31
N GLU A 105 -32.90 16.04 -14.66
CA GLU A 105 -32.24 14.87 -14.09
C GLU A 105 -31.45 14.21 -15.22
N THR A 106 -30.18 14.56 -15.33
CA THR A 106 -29.25 13.85 -16.17
C THR A 106 -29.18 12.44 -15.58
N GLU A 107 -29.71 11.44 -16.27
CA GLU A 107 -29.47 10.03 -15.96
C GLU A 107 -27.97 9.90 -15.71
N ILE A 108 -27.60 9.60 -14.47
CA ILE A 108 -26.22 9.27 -14.12
C ILE A 108 -25.98 7.93 -14.82
N ALA A 109 -25.17 7.93 -15.86
CA ALA A 109 -24.78 6.69 -16.51
C ALA A 109 -24.27 5.70 -15.47
N ASP A 110 -24.63 4.42 -15.60
CA ASP A 110 -24.14 3.36 -14.72
C ASP A 110 -22.64 3.14 -15.01
N TYR A 111 -21.79 3.81 -14.22
CA TYR A 111 -20.34 3.69 -14.33
C TYR A 111 -19.79 2.42 -13.67
N GLY A 112 -20.65 1.50 -13.29
CA GLY A 112 -20.31 0.26 -12.61
C GLY A 112 -20.12 0.44 -11.10
N PRO A 113 -19.41 -0.47 -10.43
CA PRO A 113 -19.32 -0.49 -8.98
C PRO A 113 -18.59 0.74 -8.43
N LEU A 114 -19.20 1.40 -7.46
CA LEU A 114 -18.64 2.56 -6.75
C LEU A 114 -17.90 2.11 -5.49
N PRO A 115 -16.87 2.85 -5.06
CA PRO A 115 -16.16 2.58 -3.81
C PRO A 115 -17.03 2.87 -2.59
N SER A 116 -16.89 2.06 -1.55
CA SER A 116 -17.43 2.35 -0.21
C SER A 116 -16.67 3.51 0.45
N LYS A 117 -17.17 3.98 1.61
CA LYS A 117 -16.48 5.04 2.37
C LYS A 117 -15.10 4.57 2.85
N ALA A 118 -14.99 3.31 3.28
CA ALA A 118 -13.72 2.73 3.72
C ALA A 118 -12.71 2.65 2.56
N GLN A 119 -13.14 2.24 1.37
CA GLN A 119 -12.30 2.20 0.18
C GLN A 119 -11.84 3.60 -0.25
N MET A 120 -12.73 4.59 -0.19
CA MET A 120 -12.37 6.00 -0.46
C MET A 120 -11.39 6.56 0.56
N GLN A 121 -11.56 6.23 1.84
CA GLN A 121 -10.62 6.60 2.88
C GLN A 121 -9.24 6.01 2.59
N TYR A 122 -9.17 4.72 2.25
CA TYR A 122 -7.91 4.06 1.94
C TYR A 122 -7.17 4.72 0.77
N HIS A 123 -7.87 5.05 -0.31
CA HIS A 123 -7.26 5.79 -1.42
C HIS A 123 -6.69 7.16 -1.00
N ARG A 124 -7.36 7.88 -0.09
CA ARG A 124 -6.90 9.19 0.39
C ARG A 124 -5.71 9.10 1.35
N GLU A 125 -5.58 7.99 2.04
CA GLU A 125 -4.47 7.75 2.95
C GLU A 125 -3.16 7.50 2.21
N GLU A 126 -3.19 6.87 1.04
CA GLU A 126 -2.07 6.59 0.14
C GLU A 126 -0.97 5.72 0.73
N LEU A 127 -0.54 6.00 1.97
CA LEU A 127 0.54 5.32 2.67
C LEU A 127 0.01 4.59 3.90
N ALA A 128 0.12 3.28 3.89
CA ALA A 128 -0.11 2.39 5.01
C ALA A 128 1.20 1.68 5.40
N ALA A 129 1.35 1.30 6.65
CA ALA A 129 2.53 0.59 7.13
C ALA A 129 2.17 -0.80 7.66
N PHE A 130 2.91 -1.84 7.26
CA PHE A 130 2.94 -3.10 7.98
C PHE A 130 3.94 -3.06 9.13
N ILE A 131 3.66 -3.80 10.19
CA ILE A 131 4.60 -4.09 11.27
C ILE A 131 4.65 -5.60 11.45
N HIS A 132 5.66 -6.25 10.84
CA HIS A 132 5.98 -7.66 11.05
C HIS A 132 6.92 -7.79 12.24
N PHE A 133 6.38 -8.30 13.33
CA PHE A 133 7.10 -8.57 14.56
C PHE A 133 6.53 -9.82 15.22
N GLY A 134 7.35 -10.73 15.71
CA GLY A 134 6.88 -12.01 16.25
C GLY A 134 8.01 -12.99 16.47
N MET A 135 7.67 -14.29 16.58
CA MET A 135 8.65 -15.37 16.77
C MET A 135 9.71 -15.37 15.67
N ASN A 136 9.33 -15.09 14.42
CA ASN A 136 10.26 -15.08 13.30
C ASN A 136 11.37 -14.06 13.45
N THR A 137 11.15 -12.92 14.13
CA THR A 137 12.19 -11.94 14.49
C THR A 137 13.24 -12.56 15.40
N TYR A 138 12.86 -13.44 16.33
CA TYR A 138 13.76 -14.04 17.33
C TYR A 138 14.45 -15.30 16.83
N TYR A 139 13.84 -15.97 15.84
CA TYR A 139 14.38 -17.19 15.21
C TYR A 139 15.11 -16.89 13.89
N ASP A 140 15.22 -15.61 13.50
CA ASP A 140 15.89 -15.18 12.25
C ASP A 140 15.31 -15.89 11.03
N ARG A 141 13.97 -15.88 10.89
CA ARG A 141 13.19 -16.58 9.84
C ARG A 141 12.16 -15.68 9.22
N GLU A 142 11.77 -16.02 7.98
CA GLU A 142 10.58 -15.43 7.35
C GLU A 142 9.31 -16.22 7.68
N TRP A 143 9.40 -17.55 7.73
CA TRP A 143 8.30 -18.45 8.06
C TRP A 143 8.70 -19.39 9.19
N GLY A 144 7.92 -19.37 10.26
CA GLY A 144 8.01 -20.33 11.34
C GLY A 144 7.24 -21.62 11.03
N ASP A 145 7.57 -22.68 11.73
CA ASP A 145 6.96 -24.01 11.59
C ASP A 145 5.94 -24.34 12.70
N GLY A 146 5.69 -23.40 13.61
CA GLY A 146 4.78 -23.55 14.74
C GLY A 146 5.36 -24.36 15.90
N GLN A 147 6.67 -24.65 15.88
CA GLN A 147 7.37 -25.35 16.96
C GLN A 147 8.26 -24.40 17.78
N GLU A 148 8.22 -23.12 17.45
CA GLU A 148 8.98 -22.09 18.15
C GLU A 148 8.57 -22.03 19.61
N ASP A 149 9.56 -22.08 20.52
CA ASP A 149 9.30 -21.95 21.97
C ASP A 149 8.99 -20.49 22.31
N PRO A 150 7.76 -20.16 22.77
CA PRO A 150 7.39 -18.82 23.19
C PRO A 150 8.32 -18.16 24.20
N TYR A 151 9.07 -18.96 24.97
CA TYR A 151 10.01 -18.45 25.97
C TYR A 151 11.08 -17.54 25.37
N TYR A 152 11.47 -17.76 24.11
CA TYR A 152 12.49 -16.94 23.44
C TYR A 152 11.95 -15.59 22.94
N PHE A 153 10.66 -15.36 23.00
CA PHE A 153 10.08 -14.06 22.65
C PHE A 153 10.22 -13.09 23.82
N TYR A 154 11.19 -12.19 23.73
CA TYR A 154 11.53 -11.30 24.85
C TYR A 154 11.99 -9.92 24.38
N PRO A 155 11.06 -9.02 23.96
CA PRO A 155 11.38 -7.66 23.53
C PRO A 155 11.69 -6.76 24.76
N GLU A 156 12.93 -6.80 25.22
CA GLU A 156 13.33 -6.14 26.46
C GLU A 156 13.09 -4.63 26.45
N HIS A 157 13.28 -3.99 25.31
CA HIS A 157 13.17 -2.54 25.14
C HIS A 157 12.01 -2.13 24.22
N LEU A 158 10.92 -2.92 24.21
CA LEU A 158 9.75 -2.63 23.37
C LEU A 158 9.33 -1.16 23.50
N ASP A 159 9.24 -0.48 22.36
CA ASP A 159 8.82 0.92 22.27
C ASP A 159 7.84 1.13 21.12
N THR A 160 6.57 0.81 21.36
CA THR A 160 5.49 0.98 20.37
C THR A 160 5.18 2.45 20.08
N ASP A 161 5.52 3.35 20.99
CA ASP A 161 5.45 4.80 20.76
C ASP A 161 6.45 5.24 19.67
N GLN A 162 7.67 4.67 19.70
CA GLN A 162 8.68 4.92 18.66
C GLN A 162 8.18 4.41 17.30
N TRP A 163 7.53 3.26 17.24
CA TRP A 163 6.96 2.74 15.99
C TRP A 163 5.94 3.72 15.42
N ILE A 164 4.87 3.96 16.16
CA ILE A 164 3.73 4.76 15.68
C ILE A 164 4.13 6.21 15.41
N LYS A 165 4.96 6.79 16.29
CA LYS A 165 5.46 8.15 16.06
C LYS A 165 6.32 8.25 14.81
N THR A 166 7.22 7.29 14.56
CA THR A 166 8.05 7.25 13.36
C THR A 166 7.20 7.18 12.10
N LEU A 167 6.19 6.32 12.08
CA LEU A 167 5.26 6.20 10.96
C LEU A 167 4.47 7.49 10.74
N LYS A 168 3.94 8.08 11.80
CA LYS A 168 3.21 9.36 11.73
C LYS A 168 4.08 10.49 11.18
N ASP A 169 5.30 10.62 11.68
CA ASP A 169 6.27 11.62 11.23
C ASP A 169 6.68 11.40 9.75
N ALA A 170 6.70 10.15 9.30
CA ALA A 170 6.97 9.79 7.90
C ALA A 170 5.74 9.95 6.96
N GLY A 171 4.58 10.34 7.51
CA GLY A 171 3.38 10.65 6.74
C GLY A 171 2.42 9.49 6.52
N PHE A 172 2.66 8.33 7.12
CA PHE A 172 1.71 7.21 7.11
C PHE A 172 0.43 7.58 7.85
N LYS A 173 -0.69 7.07 7.37
CA LYS A 173 -2.02 7.36 7.92
C LYS A 173 -2.64 6.18 8.65
N ARG A 174 -2.27 4.94 8.24
CA ARG A 174 -2.66 3.71 8.94
C ARG A 174 -1.47 2.80 9.15
N THR A 175 -1.58 1.95 10.17
CA THR A 175 -0.65 0.85 10.41
C THR A 175 -1.42 -0.45 10.54
N ILE A 176 -0.89 -1.54 9.98
CA ILE A 176 -1.44 -2.89 10.11
C ILE A 176 -0.47 -3.69 10.95
N MET A 177 -0.93 -4.11 12.15
CA MET A 177 -0.12 -4.93 13.05
C MET A 177 -0.31 -6.40 12.74
N VAL A 178 0.78 -7.11 12.47
CA VAL A 178 0.77 -8.57 12.38
C VAL A 178 0.68 -9.14 13.79
N VAL A 179 -0.48 -9.66 14.17
CA VAL A 179 -0.72 -10.20 15.51
C VAL A 179 -0.59 -11.71 15.59
N LYS A 180 -0.73 -12.39 14.45
CA LYS A 180 -0.43 -13.80 14.25
C LYS A 180 0.08 -14.01 12.83
N HIS A 181 1.32 -14.47 12.69
CA HIS A 181 1.84 -14.93 11.41
C HIS A 181 1.58 -16.43 11.22
N HIS A 182 2.16 -17.06 10.21
CA HIS A 182 1.92 -18.46 9.84
C HIS A 182 2.39 -19.46 10.91
N ASP A 183 3.32 -19.08 11.79
CA ASP A 183 3.76 -19.88 12.94
C ASP A 183 2.67 -20.08 13.99
N GLY A 184 1.60 -19.29 13.95
CA GLY A 184 0.47 -19.37 14.88
C GLY A 184 0.68 -18.62 16.20
N PHE A 185 1.85 -18.00 16.44
CA PHE A 185 2.12 -17.27 17.67
C PHE A 185 1.33 -15.97 17.74
N LEU A 186 0.58 -15.79 18.84
CA LEU A 186 -0.26 -14.62 19.06
C LEU A 186 0.44 -13.59 19.95
N LEU A 187 0.51 -12.35 19.48
CA LEU A 187 1.08 -11.21 20.21
C LEU A 187 0.14 -10.61 21.28
N TYR A 188 -0.93 -11.30 21.61
CA TYR A 188 -1.85 -10.99 22.71
C TYR A 188 -2.23 -12.27 23.46
N PRO A 189 -2.69 -12.18 24.73
CA PRO A 189 -3.07 -13.35 25.53
C PRO A 189 -4.42 -13.91 25.08
N SER A 190 -4.43 -14.84 24.12
CA SER A 190 -5.62 -15.53 23.64
C SER A 190 -6.10 -16.61 24.61
N LYS A 191 -7.40 -16.90 24.59
CA LYS A 191 -8.04 -18.00 25.34
C LYS A 191 -8.11 -19.29 24.52
N TYR A 192 -7.80 -19.23 23.23
CA TYR A 192 -8.05 -20.32 22.28
C TYR A 192 -6.79 -21.11 21.93
N THR A 193 -5.61 -20.61 22.27
CA THR A 193 -4.33 -21.31 22.10
C THR A 193 -3.39 -20.95 23.24
N ASP A 194 -2.43 -21.81 23.54
CA ASP A 194 -1.32 -21.51 24.45
C ASP A 194 -0.06 -21.03 23.71
N HIS A 195 -0.05 -21.04 22.37
CA HIS A 195 1.02 -20.46 21.57
C HIS A 195 0.86 -18.93 21.48
N THR A 196 1.06 -18.27 22.62
CA THR A 196 0.83 -16.83 22.77
C THR A 196 1.90 -16.19 23.63
N ILE A 197 1.93 -14.86 23.59
CA ILE A 197 2.77 -14.02 24.43
C ILE A 197 2.60 -14.30 25.94
N ALA A 198 1.47 -14.86 26.37
CA ALA A 198 1.24 -15.26 27.75
C ALA A 198 2.15 -16.43 28.19
N LYS A 199 2.78 -17.14 27.26
CA LYS A 199 3.76 -18.20 27.53
C LYS A 199 5.21 -17.73 27.37
N SER A 200 5.43 -16.49 26.93
CA SER A 200 6.76 -15.88 26.90
C SER A 200 7.24 -15.53 28.31
N GLY A 201 8.57 -15.41 28.47
CA GLY A 201 9.14 -14.88 29.71
C GLY A 201 8.97 -13.37 29.85
N TRP A 202 8.58 -12.68 28.80
CA TRP A 202 8.45 -11.23 28.77
C TRP A 202 7.30 -10.76 29.66
N LYS A 203 7.60 -9.75 30.50
CA LYS A 203 6.64 -9.22 31.49
C LYS A 203 5.98 -10.32 32.35
N GLU A 204 6.70 -11.42 32.64
CA GLU A 204 6.19 -12.57 33.41
C GLU A 204 4.91 -13.17 32.79
N GLY A 205 4.80 -13.23 31.46
CA GLY A 205 3.63 -13.71 30.73
C GLY A 205 2.40 -12.77 30.77
N LYS A 206 2.58 -11.52 31.24
CA LYS A 206 1.50 -10.51 31.31
C LYS A 206 1.57 -9.49 30.17
N GLY A 207 2.44 -9.72 29.19
CA GLY A 207 2.59 -8.85 28.02
C GLY A 207 1.36 -8.93 27.08
N ASP A 208 1.10 -7.82 26.39
CA ASP A 208 0.06 -7.71 25.36
C ASP A 208 0.50 -6.65 24.35
N ILE A 209 1.25 -7.07 23.31
CA ILE A 209 1.77 -6.12 22.32
C ILE A 209 0.66 -5.47 21.53
N LEU A 210 -0.41 -6.20 21.22
CA LEU A 210 -1.55 -5.62 20.51
C LEU A 210 -2.18 -4.46 21.31
N ALA A 211 -2.28 -4.60 22.63
CA ALA A 211 -2.76 -3.52 23.48
C ALA A 211 -1.78 -2.33 23.52
N GLU A 212 -0.48 -2.59 23.58
CA GLU A 212 0.53 -1.52 23.59
C GLU A 212 0.57 -0.74 22.28
N VAL A 213 0.51 -1.44 21.13
CA VAL A 213 0.39 -0.79 19.81
C VAL A 213 -0.92 -0.01 19.68
N SER A 214 -2.03 -0.57 20.19
CA SER A 214 -3.35 0.11 20.19
C SER A 214 -3.33 1.40 21.02
N ALA A 215 -2.66 1.37 22.17
CA ALA A 215 -2.48 2.56 23.02
C ALA A 215 -1.66 3.63 22.31
N SER A 216 -0.56 3.25 21.66
CA SER A 216 0.27 4.16 20.86
C SER A 216 -0.50 4.69 19.65
N ALA A 217 -1.24 3.85 18.92
CA ALA A 217 -2.10 4.29 17.82
C ALA A 217 -3.13 5.33 18.28
N SER A 218 -3.76 5.09 19.43
CA SER A 218 -4.72 6.03 20.03
C SER A 218 -4.07 7.34 20.47
N LYS A 219 -2.85 7.28 21.04
CA LYS A 219 -2.07 8.44 21.48
C LYS A 219 -1.68 9.36 20.33
N TYR A 220 -1.27 8.79 19.22
CA TYR A 220 -0.82 9.54 18.03
C TYR A 220 -1.90 9.72 16.96
N ASP A 221 -3.12 9.25 17.23
CA ASP A 221 -4.26 9.29 16.29
C ASP A 221 -3.87 8.70 14.93
N MET A 222 -3.39 7.44 14.95
CA MET A 222 -3.03 6.63 13.79
C MET A 222 -4.13 5.61 13.56
N ASP A 223 -4.67 5.54 12.35
CA ASP A 223 -5.59 4.47 11.99
C ASP A 223 -4.91 3.11 12.07
N MET A 224 -5.61 2.11 12.59
CA MET A 224 -5.04 0.81 12.86
C MET A 224 -5.81 -0.30 12.15
N GLY A 225 -5.09 -1.15 11.45
CA GLY A 225 -5.52 -2.44 10.95
C GLY A 225 -4.87 -3.57 11.73
N VAL A 226 -5.35 -4.78 11.50
CA VAL A 226 -4.83 -6.00 12.09
C VAL A 226 -4.69 -7.09 11.06
N TYR A 227 -3.53 -7.76 11.04
CA TYR A 227 -3.28 -8.96 10.27
C TYR A 227 -3.38 -10.18 11.19
N LEU A 228 -4.21 -11.12 10.81
CA LEU A 228 -4.36 -12.42 11.46
C LEU A 228 -4.27 -13.51 10.39
N SER A 229 -3.18 -14.27 10.37
CA SER A 229 -3.00 -15.34 9.37
C SER A 229 -4.08 -16.40 9.48
N PRO A 230 -4.79 -16.75 8.38
CA PRO A 230 -5.62 -17.94 8.35
C PRO A 230 -4.83 -19.24 8.40
N TRP A 231 -3.58 -19.25 7.93
CA TRP A 231 -2.68 -20.37 8.11
C TRP A 231 -2.09 -20.35 9.52
N ASP A 232 -2.12 -21.48 10.21
CA ASP A 232 -1.63 -21.65 11.57
C ASP A 232 -0.87 -22.99 11.67
N ALA A 233 0.46 -22.91 11.56
CA ALA A 233 1.33 -24.08 11.58
C ALA A 233 1.36 -24.75 12.95
N HIS A 234 1.08 -24.03 14.03
CA HIS A 234 1.05 -24.58 15.38
C HIS A 234 -0.25 -25.34 15.69
N SER A 235 -1.38 -24.88 15.15
CA SER A 235 -2.68 -25.45 15.53
C SER A 235 -2.87 -26.89 15.05
N PRO A 236 -3.08 -27.87 15.93
CA PRO A 236 -3.35 -29.24 15.48
C PRO A 236 -4.67 -29.33 14.69
N LEU A 237 -5.59 -28.37 14.85
CA LEU A 237 -6.83 -28.31 14.09
C LEU A 237 -6.60 -27.98 12.61
N TYR A 238 -5.49 -27.33 12.28
CA TYR A 238 -5.16 -26.97 10.91
C TYR A 238 -4.66 -28.16 10.09
N HIS A 239 -4.03 -29.16 10.73
CA HIS A 239 -3.38 -30.30 10.09
C HIS A 239 -4.25 -31.54 9.97
N VAL A 240 -5.46 -31.53 10.53
CA VAL A 240 -6.38 -32.65 10.52
C VAL A 240 -7.71 -32.26 9.87
N ASP A 241 -8.53 -33.25 9.51
CA ASP A 241 -9.83 -33.05 8.86
C ASP A 241 -10.87 -32.55 9.89
N THR A 242 -10.69 -31.30 10.34
CA THR A 242 -11.52 -30.63 11.35
C THR A 242 -11.92 -29.23 10.89
N GLU A 243 -12.32 -29.11 9.62
CA GLU A 243 -12.61 -27.82 8.99
C GLU A 243 -13.52 -26.90 9.82
N ASP A 244 -14.63 -27.44 10.35
CA ASP A 244 -15.54 -26.68 11.17
C ASP A 244 -14.89 -26.20 12.48
N GLN A 245 -14.08 -27.05 13.13
CA GLN A 245 -13.40 -26.71 14.38
C GLN A 245 -12.33 -25.64 14.15
N TYR A 246 -11.54 -25.78 13.06
CA TYR A 246 -10.53 -24.78 12.72
C TYR A 246 -11.17 -23.43 12.37
N ASN A 247 -12.21 -23.44 11.56
CA ASN A 247 -12.92 -22.23 11.17
C ASN A 247 -13.54 -21.50 12.39
N GLU A 248 -14.08 -22.25 13.36
CA GLU A 248 -14.59 -21.67 14.62
C GLU A 248 -13.45 -21.15 15.50
N TYR A 249 -12.33 -21.86 15.58
CA TYR A 249 -11.12 -21.44 16.29
C TYR A 249 -10.61 -20.09 15.75
N TYR A 250 -10.47 -19.96 14.44
CA TYR A 250 -10.04 -18.71 13.80
C TYR A 250 -11.06 -17.58 14.00
N LEU A 251 -12.36 -17.88 13.85
CA LEU A 251 -13.44 -16.92 14.11
C LEU A 251 -13.41 -16.39 15.53
N ASN A 252 -13.11 -17.25 16.51
CA ASN A 252 -13.02 -16.85 17.89
C ASN A 252 -11.81 -15.93 18.16
N GLN A 253 -10.67 -16.17 17.52
CA GLN A 253 -9.52 -15.25 17.57
C GLN A 253 -9.86 -13.88 16.94
N LEU A 254 -10.57 -13.85 15.80
CA LEU A 254 -11.07 -12.61 15.22
C LEU A 254 -11.96 -11.83 16.18
N LYS A 255 -12.90 -12.50 16.86
CA LYS A 255 -13.79 -11.88 17.84
C LYS A 255 -13.04 -11.35 19.06
N GLU A 256 -12.06 -12.10 19.60
CA GLU A 256 -11.21 -11.61 20.70
C GLU A 256 -10.55 -10.28 20.37
N ILE A 257 -10.09 -10.11 19.12
CA ILE A 257 -9.42 -8.89 18.68
C ILE A 257 -10.43 -7.78 18.41
N LEU A 258 -11.47 -8.07 17.62
CA LEU A 258 -12.33 -7.03 17.05
C LEU A 258 -13.44 -6.54 18.00
N GLU A 259 -13.80 -7.33 19.02
CA GLU A 259 -14.86 -7.00 19.98
C GLU A 259 -14.31 -6.42 21.30
N ASP A 260 -13.01 -6.55 21.59
CA ASP A 260 -12.40 -5.98 22.80
C ASP A 260 -12.04 -4.48 22.55
N PRO A 261 -12.68 -3.54 23.27
CA PRO A 261 -12.48 -2.11 23.07
C PRO A 261 -11.06 -1.61 23.43
N LYS A 262 -10.23 -2.43 24.04
CA LYS A 262 -8.82 -2.08 24.34
C LYS A 262 -7.94 -2.11 23.08
N TYR A 263 -8.36 -2.84 22.03
CA TYR A 263 -7.60 -2.98 20.80
C TYR A 263 -8.02 -1.98 19.71
N GLY A 264 -7.09 -1.66 18.83
CA GLY A 264 -7.30 -0.68 17.77
C GLY A 264 -7.17 0.78 18.21
N ASN A 265 -7.29 1.71 17.30
CA ASN A 265 -7.33 3.14 17.63
C ASN A 265 -8.65 3.47 18.32
N LYS A 266 -8.62 3.69 19.64
CA LYS A 266 -9.83 3.97 20.46
C LYS A 266 -10.93 2.93 20.27
N GLY A 267 -10.55 1.63 20.23
CA GLY A 267 -11.46 0.52 20.03
C GLY A 267 -11.89 0.27 18.58
N LYS A 268 -11.23 0.89 17.61
CA LYS A 268 -11.58 0.80 16.19
C LYS A 268 -10.43 0.31 15.32
N PHE A 269 -10.77 -0.60 14.43
CA PHE A 269 -9.92 -0.99 13.32
C PHE A 269 -10.50 -0.45 12.01
N VAL A 270 -9.61 -0.11 11.07
CA VAL A 270 -9.97 0.33 9.72
C VAL A 270 -9.72 -0.74 8.67
N GLU A 271 -9.00 -1.81 9.06
CA GLU A 271 -8.67 -2.91 8.17
C GLU A 271 -8.46 -4.23 8.92
N VAL A 272 -8.91 -5.33 8.30
CA VAL A 272 -8.52 -6.71 8.66
C VAL A 272 -7.82 -7.34 7.45
N TRP A 273 -6.62 -7.85 7.68
CA TRP A 273 -5.77 -8.44 6.69
C TRP A 273 -5.63 -9.96 6.90
N MET A 274 -6.06 -10.74 5.90
CA MET A 274 -6.03 -12.21 5.93
C MET A 274 -5.17 -12.73 4.79
N ASP A 275 -4.02 -13.30 5.12
CA ASP A 275 -3.07 -13.82 4.14
C ASP A 275 -3.63 -14.95 3.31
N GLY A 276 -3.23 -15.01 2.04
CA GLY A 276 -3.61 -16.08 1.12
C GLY A 276 -2.73 -17.33 1.21
N ALA A 277 -1.58 -17.25 1.88
CA ALA A 277 -0.67 -18.39 2.04
C ALA A 277 -1.29 -19.49 2.90
N ARG A 278 -1.00 -20.76 2.57
CA ARG A 278 -1.61 -21.92 3.23
C ARG A 278 -0.61 -22.95 3.75
N GLY A 279 0.64 -22.88 3.36
CA GLY A 279 1.67 -23.88 3.69
C GLY A 279 1.47 -25.24 3.05
N ASP A 280 2.46 -26.10 3.21
CA ASP A 280 2.44 -27.45 2.69
C ASP A 280 1.51 -28.35 3.51
N GLY A 281 0.65 -29.11 2.84
CA GLY A 281 -0.26 -30.08 3.48
C GLY A 281 -1.55 -29.49 4.07
N ALA A 282 -1.71 -28.19 4.08
CA ALA A 282 -2.91 -27.50 4.56
C ALA A 282 -4.08 -27.49 3.56
N GLN A 283 -3.97 -28.21 2.47
CA GLN A 283 -4.95 -28.19 1.37
C GLN A 283 -6.33 -28.76 1.73
N LYS A 284 -6.48 -29.28 2.95
CA LYS A 284 -7.73 -29.90 3.41
C LYS A 284 -8.68 -28.93 4.08
N VAL A 285 -8.19 -27.79 4.59
CA VAL A 285 -9.06 -26.83 5.28
C VAL A 285 -9.70 -25.91 4.26
N THR A 286 -11.02 -25.98 4.17
CA THR A 286 -11.84 -25.00 3.43
C THR A 286 -12.21 -23.86 4.37
N TYR A 287 -11.74 -22.64 4.09
CA TYR A 287 -12.03 -21.49 4.94
C TYR A 287 -13.46 -20.98 4.74
N THR A 288 -14.13 -20.67 5.84
CA THR A 288 -15.48 -20.09 5.83
C THR A 288 -15.43 -18.56 5.83
N PHE A 289 -14.82 -17.99 4.79
CA PHE A 289 -14.62 -16.53 4.66
C PHE A 289 -15.90 -15.71 4.87
N ASP A 290 -17.03 -16.17 4.35
CA ASP A 290 -18.31 -15.46 4.50
C ASP A 290 -18.68 -15.23 5.97
N LYS A 291 -18.49 -16.24 6.83
CA LYS A 291 -18.74 -16.13 8.28
C LYS A 291 -17.76 -15.17 8.95
N TRP A 292 -16.49 -15.19 8.50
CA TRP A 292 -15.47 -14.30 9.03
C TRP A 292 -15.73 -12.84 8.60
N PHE A 293 -16.07 -12.60 7.35
CA PHE A 293 -16.43 -11.26 6.85
C PHE A 293 -17.67 -10.70 7.54
N GLU A 294 -18.68 -11.55 7.80
CA GLU A 294 -19.87 -11.15 8.56
C GLU A 294 -19.49 -10.71 10.00
N ALA A 295 -18.64 -11.49 10.68
CA ALA A 295 -18.18 -11.15 12.02
C ALA A 295 -17.38 -9.84 12.04
N ILE A 296 -16.49 -9.63 11.07
CA ILE A 296 -15.71 -8.39 10.93
C ILE A 296 -16.65 -7.20 10.75
N ARG A 297 -17.59 -7.27 9.80
CA ARG A 297 -18.54 -6.18 9.55
C ARG A 297 -19.47 -5.92 10.73
N LYS A 298 -19.86 -6.95 11.46
CA LYS A 298 -20.65 -6.83 12.68
C LYS A 298 -19.90 -6.09 13.78
N ALA A 299 -18.62 -6.39 13.98
CA ALA A 299 -17.79 -5.80 15.03
C ALA A 299 -17.34 -4.38 14.69
N GLN A 300 -16.95 -4.11 13.44
CA GLN A 300 -16.26 -2.89 13.05
C GLN A 300 -16.97 -2.05 11.96
N GLY A 301 -18.03 -2.58 11.33
CA GLY A 301 -18.79 -1.88 10.28
C GLY A 301 -18.14 -1.95 8.90
N ASP A 302 -18.27 -0.86 8.12
CA ASP A 302 -17.62 -0.75 6.80
C ASP A 302 -16.14 -0.42 6.99
N ILE A 303 -15.28 -1.43 6.87
CA ILE A 303 -13.83 -1.33 6.92
C ILE A 303 -13.18 -2.03 5.73
N ALA A 304 -11.90 -1.79 5.50
CA ALA A 304 -11.11 -2.54 4.54
C ALA A 304 -10.96 -4.01 4.99
N ILE A 305 -11.11 -4.93 4.04
CA ILE A 305 -10.85 -6.36 4.25
C ILE A 305 -9.97 -6.82 3.10
N PHE A 306 -8.76 -7.22 3.43
CA PHE A 306 -7.85 -7.89 2.51
C PHE A 306 -7.96 -9.40 2.66
N SER A 307 -8.06 -10.12 1.56
CA SER A 307 -8.16 -11.58 1.57
C SER A 307 -7.89 -12.16 0.18
N ALA A 308 -7.62 -13.46 0.12
CA ALA A 308 -7.58 -14.21 -1.13
C ALA A 308 -8.96 -14.36 -1.80
N GLU A 309 -10.05 -14.23 -1.03
CA GLU A 309 -11.41 -14.16 -1.56
C GLU A 309 -11.75 -12.75 -2.04
N PRO A 310 -12.72 -12.59 -2.95
CA PRO A 310 -13.14 -11.27 -3.44
C PRO A 310 -13.68 -10.40 -2.30
N THR A 311 -12.93 -9.37 -1.97
CA THR A 311 -13.28 -8.38 -0.94
C THR A 311 -13.10 -6.96 -1.48
N ASN A 312 -13.15 -5.99 -0.59
CA ASN A 312 -13.00 -4.58 -0.96
C ASN A 312 -11.53 -4.12 -1.11
N VAL A 313 -10.57 -4.97 -0.73
CA VAL A 313 -9.13 -4.80 -1.01
C VAL A 313 -8.58 -6.09 -1.62
N ARG A 314 -7.69 -5.98 -2.60
CA ARG A 314 -7.02 -7.11 -3.24
C ARG A 314 -5.51 -6.94 -3.26
N TRP A 315 -4.80 -8.04 -3.19
CA TRP A 315 -3.38 -8.08 -3.51
C TRP A 315 -3.13 -7.76 -4.99
N ILE A 316 -2.06 -7.02 -5.29
CA ILE A 316 -1.69 -6.71 -6.68
C ILE A 316 -0.84 -7.78 -7.36
N GLY A 317 -0.71 -8.98 -6.80
CA GLY A 317 -0.01 -10.11 -7.41
C GLY A 317 1.51 -10.02 -7.39
N ASN A 318 2.09 -9.12 -6.61
CA ASN A 318 3.54 -9.06 -6.35
C ASN A 318 3.83 -8.31 -5.06
N GLU A 319 4.95 -8.65 -4.42
CA GLU A 319 5.48 -8.03 -3.20
C GLU A 319 6.60 -7.03 -3.49
N LYS A 320 6.55 -6.39 -4.65
CA LYS A 320 7.54 -5.40 -5.07
C LYS A 320 7.05 -3.96 -4.93
N GLY A 321 5.80 -3.78 -4.53
CA GLY A 321 5.16 -2.47 -4.47
C GLY A 321 4.92 -1.84 -5.84
N ILE A 322 4.78 -2.66 -6.91
CA ILE A 322 4.68 -2.20 -8.30
C ILE A 322 3.28 -2.50 -8.84
N ALA A 323 2.43 -1.50 -8.89
CA ALA A 323 1.10 -1.60 -9.50
C ALA A 323 1.16 -1.61 -11.03
N GLY A 324 0.12 -2.13 -11.66
CA GLY A 324 -0.06 -2.15 -13.11
C GLY A 324 -0.11 -0.76 -13.74
N ASP A 325 0.01 -0.71 -15.05
CA ASP A 325 -0.13 0.49 -15.85
C ASP A 325 -0.82 0.15 -17.18
N PRO A 326 -2.14 0.43 -17.31
CA PRO A 326 -3.03 1.01 -16.29
C PRO A 326 -3.40 0.05 -15.16
N VAL A 327 -3.98 0.58 -14.07
CA VAL A 327 -4.59 -0.20 -13.00
C VAL A 327 -6.08 0.16 -12.87
N TRP A 328 -6.93 -0.86 -12.79
CA TRP A 328 -8.37 -0.72 -12.56
C TRP A 328 -8.70 -1.14 -11.14
N GLN A 329 -9.42 -0.28 -10.41
CA GLN A 329 -9.87 -0.59 -9.04
C GLN A 329 -11.18 -1.41 -9.05
N LYS A 330 -11.33 -2.27 -10.06
CA LYS A 330 -12.47 -3.17 -10.24
C LYS A 330 -11.97 -4.58 -10.57
N VAL A 331 -12.74 -5.58 -10.17
CA VAL A 331 -12.50 -7.00 -10.46
C VAL A 331 -13.81 -7.73 -10.77
N ASN A 332 -13.70 -8.88 -11.42
CA ASN A 332 -14.77 -9.86 -11.47
C ASN A 332 -14.55 -10.86 -10.31
N PRO A 333 -15.48 -10.95 -9.34
CA PRO A 333 -15.35 -11.87 -8.21
C PRO A 333 -15.10 -13.33 -8.60
N ASP A 334 -15.73 -13.80 -9.66
CA ASP A 334 -15.56 -15.17 -10.13
C ASP A 334 -14.14 -15.45 -10.65
N LYS A 335 -13.51 -14.45 -11.29
CA LYS A 335 -12.12 -14.57 -11.71
C LYS A 335 -11.17 -14.61 -10.51
N ILE A 336 -11.45 -13.87 -9.44
CA ILE A 336 -10.65 -13.93 -8.20
C ILE A 336 -10.73 -15.32 -7.57
N ARG A 337 -11.92 -15.93 -7.47
CA ARG A 337 -12.10 -17.28 -6.89
C ARG A 337 -11.45 -18.39 -7.71
N ASN A 338 -11.29 -18.19 -8.99
CA ASN A 338 -10.80 -19.21 -9.91
C ASN A 338 -9.30 -19.08 -10.23
N ASN A 339 -8.49 -18.86 -9.20
CA ASN A 339 -7.03 -18.76 -9.29
C ASN A 339 -6.57 -17.70 -10.31
N PRO A 340 -6.72 -16.42 -10.00
CA PRO A 340 -6.39 -15.32 -10.90
C PRO A 340 -4.89 -15.28 -11.19
N SER A 341 -4.50 -14.90 -12.41
CA SER A 341 -3.10 -14.63 -12.70
C SER A 341 -2.60 -13.38 -11.96
N ASN A 342 -1.30 -13.34 -11.65
CA ASN A 342 -0.68 -12.16 -11.05
C ASN A 342 -0.89 -10.90 -11.91
N SER A 343 -0.90 -11.04 -13.23
CA SER A 343 -1.21 -9.94 -14.14
C SER A 343 -2.64 -9.41 -13.96
N TYR A 344 -3.62 -10.30 -13.80
CA TYR A 344 -5.01 -9.91 -13.55
C TYR A 344 -5.15 -9.18 -12.19
N LEU A 345 -4.51 -9.69 -11.15
CA LEU A 345 -4.49 -9.03 -9.83
C LEU A 345 -3.83 -7.66 -9.91
N ASN A 346 -2.77 -7.53 -10.68
CA ASN A 346 -2.01 -6.29 -10.83
C ASN A 346 -2.81 -5.21 -11.56
N HIS A 347 -3.40 -5.54 -12.71
CA HIS A 347 -4.10 -4.56 -13.54
C HIS A 347 -5.57 -4.36 -13.16
N GLY A 348 -6.20 -5.32 -12.47
CA GLY A 348 -7.66 -5.33 -12.28
C GLY A 348 -8.39 -5.62 -13.59
N ASP A 349 -9.67 -5.20 -13.67
CA ASP A 349 -10.56 -5.54 -14.78
C ASP A 349 -11.41 -4.31 -15.17
N PRO A 350 -11.28 -3.75 -16.38
CA PRO A 350 -12.13 -2.64 -16.82
C PRO A 350 -13.63 -2.98 -16.84
N GLU A 351 -13.95 -4.28 -17.04
CA GLU A 351 -15.31 -4.81 -17.01
C GLU A 351 -15.70 -5.39 -15.64
N GLY A 352 -14.89 -5.10 -14.61
CA GLY A 352 -15.10 -5.63 -13.26
C GLY A 352 -16.41 -5.17 -12.65
N LYS A 353 -17.09 -6.09 -11.94
CA LYS A 353 -18.40 -5.91 -11.34
C LYS A 353 -18.35 -5.55 -9.85
N GLN A 354 -17.18 -5.59 -9.25
CA GLN A 354 -16.95 -5.24 -7.85
C GLN A 354 -15.80 -4.25 -7.75
N TYR A 355 -15.99 -3.16 -7.00
CA TYR A 355 -14.89 -2.27 -6.65
C TYR A 355 -13.99 -2.98 -5.64
N SER A 356 -12.70 -3.04 -5.93
CA SER A 356 -11.69 -3.66 -5.08
C SER A 356 -10.40 -2.87 -5.20
N VAL A 357 -9.99 -2.25 -4.10
CA VAL A 357 -8.76 -1.46 -4.06
C VAL A 357 -7.57 -2.39 -4.25
N GLY A 358 -6.73 -2.12 -5.26
CA GLY A 358 -5.44 -2.79 -5.35
C GLY A 358 -4.52 -2.27 -4.24
N GLU A 359 -3.85 -3.15 -3.51
CA GLU A 359 -2.90 -2.82 -2.48
C GLU A 359 -1.50 -3.26 -2.90
N ALA A 360 -0.56 -2.30 -2.90
CA ALA A 360 0.82 -2.53 -3.30
C ALA A 360 1.68 -2.72 -2.05
N ASP A 361 1.89 -3.97 -1.68
CA ASP A 361 2.69 -4.34 -0.53
C ASP A 361 4.17 -4.56 -0.88
N VAL A 362 5.05 -4.16 0.02
CA VAL A 362 6.49 -4.35 -0.09
C VAL A 362 7.16 -4.10 1.25
N SER A 363 8.25 -4.81 1.55
CA SER A 363 9.04 -4.52 2.73
C SER A 363 10.11 -3.45 2.46
N ILE A 364 10.41 -2.62 3.47
CA ILE A 364 11.55 -1.67 3.41
C ILE A 364 12.89 -2.41 3.33
N ARG A 365 12.96 -3.64 3.85
CA ARG A 365 14.12 -4.56 3.79
C ARG A 365 13.89 -5.65 2.76
N SER A 366 14.80 -6.62 2.66
CA SER A 366 14.62 -7.76 1.75
C SER A 366 13.58 -8.75 2.27
N GLY A 367 13.53 -8.97 3.59
CA GLY A 367 12.56 -9.84 4.26
C GLY A 367 11.39 -9.06 4.85
N TRP A 368 10.34 -9.78 5.27
CA TRP A 368 9.21 -9.23 6.00
C TRP A 368 9.54 -9.05 7.48
N PHE A 369 10.28 -9.98 8.08
CA PHE A 369 10.81 -9.85 9.43
C PHE A 369 12.18 -9.17 9.43
N TYR A 370 12.59 -8.68 10.59
CA TYR A 370 13.90 -8.03 10.76
C TYR A 370 15.02 -9.07 10.80
N HIS A 371 16.07 -8.81 10.02
CA HIS A 371 17.34 -9.55 10.02
C HIS A 371 18.52 -8.58 10.12
N ASP A 372 19.50 -8.89 10.96
CA ASP A 372 20.64 -8.00 11.22
C ASP A 372 21.53 -7.75 9.99
N ASN A 373 21.54 -8.70 9.05
CA ASN A 373 22.34 -8.65 7.83
C ASN A 373 21.65 -7.92 6.66
N GLN A 374 20.46 -7.34 6.88
CA GLN A 374 19.71 -6.63 5.86
C GLN A 374 19.71 -5.13 6.12
N GLU A 375 19.77 -4.36 5.05
CA GLU A 375 19.66 -2.91 5.07
C GLU A 375 18.34 -2.43 4.44
N PRO A 376 17.83 -1.25 4.83
CA PRO A 376 16.67 -0.69 4.15
C PRO A 376 16.96 -0.34 2.69
N LYS A 377 15.96 -0.50 1.84
CA LYS A 377 15.98 -0.02 0.45
C LYS A 377 16.48 1.42 0.38
N SER A 378 17.20 1.73 -0.69
CA SER A 378 17.67 3.09 -0.94
C SER A 378 16.49 4.07 -1.10
N LEU A 379 16.72 5.35 -0.85
CA LEU A 379 15.74 6.39 -1.11
C LEU A 379 15.23 6.36 -2.55
N ARG A 380 16.12 6.09 -3.52
CA ARG A 380 15.76 5.97 -4.93
C ARG A 380 14.77 4.83 -5.19
N GLU A 381 14.99 3.67 -4.58
CA GLU A 381 14.08 2.52 -4.70
C GLU A 381 12.71 2.84 -4.07
N LEU A 382 12.68 3.45 -2.87
CA LEU A 382 11.42 3.83 -2.23
C LEU A 382 10.64 4.87 -3.05
N MET A 383 11.33 5.83 -3.66
CA MET A 383 10.69 6.80 -4.56
C MET A 383 10.17 6.15 -5.84
N ASP A 384 10.90 5.20 -6.42
CA ASP A 384 10.44 4.43 -7.58
C ASP A 384 9.19 3.61 -7.25
N ILE A 385 9.18 2.94 -6.09
CA ILE A 385 8.03 2.22 -5.56
C ILE A 385 6.84 3.16 -5.37
N TYR A 386 7.04 4.32 -4.74
CA TYR A 386 5.99 5.31 -4.53
C TYR A 386 5.34 5.76 -5.85
N PHE A 387 6.15 6.08 -6.86
CA PHE A 387 5.61 6.48 -8.16
C PHE A 387 4.92 5.34 -8.91
N LYS A 388 5.34 4.10 -8.68
CA LYS A 388 4.76 2.91 -9.33
C LYS A 388 3.60 2.29 -8.55
N SER A 389 3.31 2.77 -7.34
CA SER A 389 2.14 2.42 -6.55
C SER A 389 1.18 3.60 -6.44
N VAL A 390 1.44 4.54 -5.54
CA VAL A 390 0.61 5.74 -5.31
C VAL A 390 0.49 6.58 -6.58
N GLY A 391 1.58 6.77 -7.31
CA GLY A 391 1.59 7.47 -8.59
C GLY A 391 0.73 6.83 -9.68
N ARG A 392 0.33 5.55 -9.51
CA ARG A 392 -0.59 4.81 -10.38
C ARG A 392 -1.99 4.63 -9.76
N GLY A 393 -2.26 5.32 -8.63
CA GLY A 393 -3.55 5.30 -7.96
C GLY A 393 -3.79 4.06 -7.09
N THR A 394 -2.72 3.38 -6.66
CA THR A 394 -2.76 2.20 -5.78
C THR A 394 -2.10 2.53 -4.45
N PRO A 395 -2.79 2.43 -3.30
CA PRO A 395 -2.17 2.64 -2.00
C PRO A 395 -0.95 1.76 -1.79
N LEU A 396 0.08 2.32 -1.16
CA LEU A 396 1.31 1.62 -0.80
C LEU A 396 1.23 1.13 0.64
N LEU A 397 1.38 -0.18 0.84
CA LEU A 397 1.57 -0.82 2.14
C LEU A 397 3.04 -1.17 2.31
N LEU A 398 3.79 -0.33 3.03
CA LEU A 398 5.22 -0.51 3.26
C LEU A 398 5.45 -1.19 4.60
N ASN A 399 6.15 -2.31 4.63
CA ASN A 399 6.50 -3.00 5.86
C ASN A 399 7.77 -2.43 6.49
N ILE A 400 7.71 -2.16 7.79
CA ILE A 400 8.83 -1.74 8.61
C ILE A 400 8.94 -2.69 9.80
N PRO A 401 9.86 -3.67 9.78
CA PRO A 401 9.97 -4.66 10.83
C PRO A 401 10.77 -4.15 12.02
N PRO A 402 10.25 -4.24 13.25
CA PRO A 402 11.02 -4.00 14.46
C PRO A 402 12.11 -5.06 14.68
N ASN A 403 13.24 -4.66 15.24
CA ASN A 403 14.32 -5.55 15.63
C ASN A 403 13.98 -6.34 16.91
N GLN A 404 14.89 -7.22 17.36
CA GLN A 404 14.69 -8.05 18.56
C GLN A 404 14.53 -7.24 19.85
N ASP A 405 15.05 -6.00 19.92
CA ASP A 405 14.82 -5.10 21.04
C ASP A 405 13.38 -4.56 21.11
N GLY A 406 12.59 -4.75 20.04
CA GLY A 406 11.25 -4.20 19.93
C GLY A 406 11.21 -2.74 19.46
N LYS A 407 12.16 -2.32 18.61
CA LYS A 407 12.25 -0.98 18.02
C LYS A 407 12.45 -1.04 16.52
N PHE A 408 11.98 -0.04 15.80
CA PHE A 408 12.47 0.17 14.44
C PHE A 408 13.95 0.52 14.48
N ALA A 409 14.74 -0.12 13.62
CA ALA A 409 16.16 0.15 13.53
C ALA A 409 16.45 1.60 13.11
N ASP A 410 17.54 2.18 13.63
CA ASP A 410 17.90 3.57 13.33
C ASP A 410 18.06 3.83 11.83
N ALA A 411 18.55 2.86 11.06
CA ALA A 411 18.67 2.95 9.61
C ALA A 411 17.31 3.07 8.91
N ASP A 412 16.30 2.33 9.36
CA ASP A 412 14.93 2.39 8.82
C ASP A 412 14.28 3.74 9.17
N VAL A 413 14.44 4.18 10.43
CA VAL A 413 13.95 5.49 10.89
C VAL A 413 14.59 6.63 10.08
N ALA A 414 15.90 6.58 9.84
CA ALA A 414 16.59 7.57 9.02
C ALA A 414 16.08 7.55 7.57
N ARG A 415 15.91 6.37 6.98
CA ARG A 415 15.40 6.21 5.61
C ARG A 415 13.97 6.74 5.46
N LEU A 416 13.10 6.49 6.41
CA LEU A 416 11.72 7.03 6.42
C LEU A 416 11.70 8.55 6.52
N LYS A 417 12.60 9.15 7.31
CA LYS A 417 12.76 10.61 7.38
C LYS A 417 13.23 11.21 6.05
N GLU A 418 14.19 10.56 5.38
CA GLU A 418 14.65 10.97 4.04
C GLU A 418 13.52 10.89 3.02
N PHE A 419 12.77 9.78 3.04
CA PHE A 419 11.62 9.56 2.17
C PHE A 419 10.56 10.65 2.37
N ARG A 420 10.15 10.93 3.60
CA ARG A 420 9.19 11.99 3.92
C ARG A 420 9.69 13.36 3.45
N LYS A 421 10.92 13.72 3.79
CA LYS A 421 11.53 14.99 3.36
C LYS A 421 11.51 15.15 1.84
N THR A 422 11.77 14.07 1.11
CA THR A 422 11.77 14.09 -0.35
C THR A 422 10.36 14.28 -0.91
N LEU A 423 9.36 13.61 -0.33
CA LEU A 423 7.95 13.82 -0.71
C LEU A 423 7.50 15.26 -0.40
N ASP A 424 7.87 15.81 0.76
CA ASP A 424 7.56 17.21 1.10
C ASP A 424 8.17 18.20 0.11
N GLN A 425 9.42 17.96 -0.31
CA GLN A 425 10.08 18.78 -1.33
C GLN A 425 9.41 18.64 -2.69
N LEU A 426 9.05 17.42 -3.09
CA LEU A 426 8.40 17.13 -4.36
C LEU A 426 7.06 17.87 -4.48
N TYR A 427 6.26 17.87 -3.41
CA TYR A 427 4.93 18.47 -3.39
C TYR A 427 4.90 19.90 -2.82
N SER A 428 6.07 20.51 -2.56
CA SER A 428 6.15 21.88 -2.01
C SER A 428 5.64 22.94 -2.96
N VAL A 429 5.66 22.69 -4.27
CA VAL A 429 5.20 23.62 -5.31
C VAL A 429 4.25 22.93 -6.26
N ASN A 430 3.03 23.44 -6.35
CA ASN A 430 2.07 23.02 -7.37
C ASN A 430 2.26 23.88 -8.65
N TYR A 431 3.02 23.38 -9.62
CA TYR A 431 3.26 24.08 -10.87
C TYR A 431 2.02 24.23 -11.77
N ALA A 432 0.96 23.47 -11.51
CA ALA A 432 -0.30 23.58 -12.23
C ALA A 432 -1.27 24.61 -11.60
N ALA A 433 -0.95 25.14 -10.43
CA ALA A 433 -1.82 26.12 -9.77
C ALA A 433 -1.99 27.38 -10.64
N GLY A 434 -3.23 27.71 -10.98
CA GLY A 434 -3.57 28.89 -11.79
C GLY A 434 -3.21 28.77 -13.28
N ALA A 435 -2.79 27.59 -13.76
CA ALA A 435 -2.57 27.37 -15.18
C ALA A 435 -3.89 27.41 -15.96
N LEU A 436 -3.83 27.96 -17.17
CA LEU A 436 -4.96 27.86 -18.10
C LEU A 436 -5.10 26.41 -18.56
N VAL A 437 -6.31 25.88 -18.44
CA VAL A 437 -6.63 24.49 -18.82
C VAL A 437 -7.65 24.51 -19.94
N GLU A 438 -7.33 23.79 -21.01
CA GLU A 438 -8.24 23.49 -22.11
C GLU A 438 -8.47 21.98 -22.16
N ALA A 439 -9.71 21.57 -22.39
CA ALA A 439 -10.09 20.19 -22.56
C ALA A 439 -10.86 20.03 -23.87
N ASP A 440 -10.55 18.97 -24.63
CA ASP A 440 -11.22 18.65 -25.90
C ASP A 440 -12.72 18.36 -25.68
N SER A 441 -13.07 17.83 -24.51
CA SER A 441 -14.43 17.59 -24.10
C SER A 441 -14.61 17.76 -22.60
N THR A 442 -15.83 18.06 -22.16
CA THR A 442 -16.16 18.17 -20.75
C THR A 442 -17.58 17.66 -20.53
N ARG A 443 -17.78 16.82 -19.53
CA ARG A 443 -19.08 16.31 -19.14
C ARG A 443 -20.02 17.48 -18.81
N ARG A 444 -21.24 17.43 -19.30
CA ARG A 444 -22.25 18.51 -19.17
C ARG A 444 -22.77 18.71 -17.74
N ASN A 445 -21.93 18.60 -16.76
CA ASN A 445 -22.27 18.86 -15.37
C ASN A 445 -21.29 19.92 -14.82
N PRO A 446 -21.76 21.00 -14.17
CA PRO A 446 -20.88 22.00 -13.60
C PRO A 446 -19.87 21.47 -12.57
N LEU A 447 -20.09 20.24 -12.09
CA LEU A 447 -19.17 19.53 -11.19
C LEU A 447 -17.88 19.05 -11.89
N TYR A 448 -17.80 19.04 -13.23
CA TYR A 448 -16.68 18.45 -13.96
C TYR A 448 -15.95 19.41 -14.90
N LYS A 449 -15.87 20.69 -14.55
CA LYS A 449 -15.20 21.71 -15.38
C LYS A 449 -13.71 21.47 -15.53
N ALA A 450 -13.13 21.78 -16.69
CA ALA A 450 -11.69 21.71 -16.94
C ALA A 450 -10.87 22.53 -15.94
N SER A 451 -11.38 23.70 -15.49
CA SER A 451 -10.74 24.55 -14.49
C SER A 451 -10.55 23.88 -13.12
N HIS A 452 -11.29 22.80 -12.81
CA HIS A 452 -11.10 22.03 -11.59
C HIS A 452 -9.77 21.27 -11.53
N LEU A 453 -9.07 21.14 -12.65
CA LEU A 453 -7.72 20.53 -12.66
C LEU A 453 -6.66 21.37 -11.97
N THR A 454 -6.90 22.67 -11.80
CA THR A 454 -5.91 23.65 -11.30
C THR A 454 -6.43 24.55 -10.20
N ASP A 455 -7.65 24.29 -9.68
CA ASP A 455 -8.30 25.11 -8.64
C ASP A 455 -7.76 24.83 -7.21
N GLY A 456 -6.98 23.75 -7.05
CA GLY A 456 -6.43 23.34 -5.75
C GLY A 456 -7.43 22.67 -4.81
N ASP A 457 -8.68 22.45 -5.23
CA ASP A 457 -9.69 21.75 -4.43
C ASP A 457 -9.71 20.26 -4.77
N GLU A 458 -9.33 19.41 -3.80
CA GLU A 458 -9.33 17.95 -3.97
C GLU A 458 -10.74 17.33 -4.13
N LYS A 459 -11.78 18.10 -3.83
CA LYS A 459 -13.18 17.66 -3.93
C LYS A 459 -13.76 17.88 -5.32
N THR A 460 -13.14 18.70 -6.15
CA THR A 460 -13.54 18.95 -7.52
C THR A 460 -12.81 18.02 -8.50
N SER A 461 -13.37 17.83 -9.67
CA SER A 461 -12.75 17.01 -10.71
C SER A 461 -13.17 17.49 -12.10
N TRP A 462 -12.39 17.14 -13.08
CA TRP A 462 -12.78 17.18 -14.47
C TRP A 462 -13.11 15.77 -14.96
N ALA A 463 -14.08 15.67 -15.84
CA ALA A 463 -14.37 14.43 -16.56
C ALA A 463 -14.66 14.74 -18.03
N PRO A 464 -14.26 13.85 -18.98
CA PRO A 464 -14.61 13.96 -20.38
C PRO A 464 -16.12 13.78 -20.61
N SER A 465 -16.63 14.17 -21.80
CA SER A 465 -18.03 14.01 -22.15
C SER A 465 -18.45 12.57 -22.46
N ASP A 466 -17.48 11.73 -22.72
CA ASP A 466 -17.62 10.30 -23.01
C ASP A 466 -16.69 9.48 -22.12
N ASP A 467 -16.82 8.16 -22.18
CA ASP A 467 -16.05 7.21 -21.38
C ASP A 467 -14.78 6.72 -22.11
N ALA A 468 -14.34 7.42 -23.16
CA ALA A 468 -13.18 7.06 -23.98
C ALA A 468 -11.84 7.50 -23.36
#